data_96ef298278a1e9d5e70336fd8823f21a
#
_entry.id   96ef298278a1e9d5e70336fd8823f21a
#
_cell.length_a   1.000
_cell.length_b   1.000
_cell.length_c   1.000
_cell.angle_alpha   90.00
_cell.angle_beta   90.00
_cell.angle_gamma   90.00
#
_symmetry.space_group_name_H-M   'P 1'
#
loop_
_entity.id
_entity.type
_entity.pdbx_description
1 polymer ?
#
loop_
_entity_poly.entity_id
_entity_poly.type
_entity_poly.pdbx_seq_one_letter_code
_entity_poly.pdbx_strand_id
1 'polypeptide(L)'
;MVLRDGRVRYTGAPTPPAVVADFLPPILESLELALPADPTPAESATALDLTAAVTAQYTGRPLRVTVQPLPGDDAVPPAPAGPFTRQIAIVETDGDGAATLVDVPGGVPALAVTGNADALRNQARLLTSDITSVAVASAATVGTLGSPPRLSPDATTLGELGLGALTDTGVGVVEVPLGIDQTRLGRPSHNLRINLQGSYTPLPTTEGGLVSVTVGDTVVDSWPADATGRLDRWITVPDTVLGRVTDVVVSLRATGGTHQCGLEQPMTLTVDAGSRVTTEPADPPQPGGFRSLPQALLPKVNVAATEAGIADTARAVALVAGLQGLTSVPLDPEWVSLDEAATGSTSAIVVAADGRVPDQLELPLAGTQGRTLELVDPATGNATTVTFPTDVEFASLQVARDGERAVLVAAATDVPAELDRTLGWLAAQPQRWAELDGDVLFTTADRDPVELALTDPATETTAQQSLAVSTRWVLVGGGLVLAAGLAAALIGALRWRRGRPRPH
;
A
#
# COMPACT_ATOMS: atom_id res chain seq x y z
N MET A 1 -28.76 -15.81 -8.75
CA MET A 1 -27.98 -16.75 -7.91
C MET A 1 -26.63 -16.07 -7.64
N VAL A 2 -26.38 -15.61 -6.43
CA VAL A 2 -25.12 -14.98 -6.06
C VAL A 2 -24.30 -16.02 -5.29
N LEU A 3 -23.15 -16.38 -5.82
CA LEU A 3 -22.17 -17.21 -5.10
C LEU A 3 -21.44 -16.30 -4.09
N ARG A 4 -21.71 -16.52 -2.79
CA ARG A 4 -20.94 -15.92 -1.71
C ARG A 4 -19.95 -16.97 -1.19
N ASP A 5 -18.74 -16.55 -0.88
CA ASP A 5 -17.68 -17.39 -0.29
C ASP A 5 -17.22 -18.60 -1.12
N GLY A 6 -17.22 -18.45 -2.46
CA GLY A 6 -16.66 -19.45 -3.35
C GLY A 6 -15.18 -19.67 -3.06
N ARG A 7 -14.79 -20.90 -2.68
CA ARG A 7 -13.38 -21.29 -2.49
C ARG A 7 -12.95 -22.19 -3.64
N VAL A 8 -11.85 -21.82 -4.30
CA VAL A 8 -11.18 -22.68 -5.28
C VAL A 8 -10.02 -23.38 -4.57
N ARG A 9 -10.03 -24.70 -4.58
CA ARG A 9 -8.93 -25.49 -4.04
C ARG A 9 -8.15 -26.12 -5.20
N TYR A 10 -6.89 -25.73 -5.28
CA TYR A 10 -5.94 -26.38 -6.21
C TYR A 10 -5.35 -27.64 -5.55
N THR A 11 -5.14 -28.70 -6.33
CA THR A 11 -4.50 -29.92 -5.87
C THR A 11 -3.32 -30.24 -6.78
N GLY A 12 -2.19 -30.61 -6.20
CA GLY A 12 -0.95 -30.90 -6.89
C GLY A 12 0.05 -29.73 -6.88
N ALA A 13 1.29 -30.03 -7.20
CA ALA A 13 2.35 -29.04 -7.37
C ALA A 13 2.33 -28.49 -8.81
N PRO A 14 2.70 -27.20 -9.02
CA PRO A 14 2.92 -26.68 -10.37
C PRO A 14 4.04 -27.46 -11.08
N THR A 15 3.94 -27.58 -12.39
CA THR A 15 5.01 -28.15 -13.20
C THR A 15 6.25 -27.24 -13.09
N PRO A 16 7.46 -27.81 -12.85
CA PRO A 16 8.68 -27.02 -12.89
C PRO A 16 8.84 -26.30 -14.25
N PRO A 17 9.35 -25.08 -14.27
CA PRO A 17 9.55 -24.32 -15.50
C PRO A 17 10.60 -25.02 -16.38
N ALA A 18 10.29 -25.20 -17.66
CA ALA A 18 11.23 -25.68 -18.68
C ALA A 18 11.76 -24.55 -19.58
N VAL A 19 11.03 -23.44 -19.64
CA VAL A 19 11.36 -22.24 -20.40
C VAL A 19 11.13 -21.00 -19.54
N VAL A 20 11.74 -19.89 -19.90
CA VAL A 20 11.60 -18.63 -19.14
C VAL A 20 10.15 -18.18 -19.06
N ALA A 21 9.35 -18.38 -20.12
CA ALA A 21 7.93 -18.06 -20.16
C ALA A 21 7.11 -18.76 -19.06
N ASP A 22 7.53 -19.95 -18.62
CA ASP A 22 6.84 -20.77 -17.61
C ASP A 22 7.35 -20.50 -16.19
N PHE A 23 8.29 -19.55 -16.03
CA PHE A 23 8.96 -19.34 -14.75
C PHE A 23 7.98 -18.92 -13.64
N LEU A 24 7.05 -18.02 -13.91
CA LEU A 24 6.05 -17.57 -12.96
C LEU A 24 4.77 -18.44 -13.04
N PRO A 25 4.49 -19.29 -12.04
CA PRO A 25 3.34 -20.17 -12.06
C PRO A 25 2.05 -19.40 -11.75
N PRO A 26 0.86 -19.95 -12.05
CA PRO A 26 -0.42 -19.33 -11.70
C PRO A 26 -0.63 -19.11 -10.19
N ILE A 27 0.10 -19.86 -9.35
CA ILE A 27 0.09 -19.71 -7.88
C ILE A 27 1.53 -19.64 -7.41
N LEU A 28 1.88 -18.55 -6.76
CA LEU A 28 3.17 -18.30 -6.14
C LEU A 28 2.93 -17.87 -4.68
N GLU A 29 3.64 -18.50 -3.74
CA GLU A 29 3.57 -18.17 -2.31
C GLU A 29 4.78 -17.35 -1.86
N SER A 30 5.94 -17.58 -2.48
CA SER A 30 7.19 -16.92 -2.12
C SER A 30 8.05 -16.62 -3.34
N LEU A 31 8.63 -15.44 -3.36
CA LEU A 31 9.69 -15.01 -4.27
C LEU A 31 10.95 -14.75 -3.43
N GLU A 32 12.03 -15.44 -3.77
CA GLU A 32 13.33 -15.28 -3.11
C GLU A 32 14.31 -14.66 -4.10
N LEU A 33 14.79 -13.44 -3.79
CA LEU A 33 15.78 -12.75 -4.58
C LEU A 33 17.16 -13.02 -3.97
N ALA A 34 18.07 -13.57 -4.75
CA ALA A 34 19.43 -13.87 -4.33
C ALA A 34 20.39 -12.84 -4.96
N LEU A 35 21.13 -12.09 -4.12
CA LEU A 35 22.03 -11.01 -4.51
C LEU A 35 23.42 -11.21 -3.90
N PRO A 36 24.48 -10.64 -4.47
CA PRO A 36 25.77 -10.52 -3.81
C PRO A 36 25.65 -9.90 -2.41
N ALA A 37 26.59 -10.19 -1.52
CA ALA A 37 26.60 -9.63 -0.16
C ALA A 37 26.70 -8.08 -0.16
N ASP A 38 27.39 -7.55 -1.15
CA ASP A 38 27.52 -6.10 -1.41
C ASP A 38 26.93 -5.81 -2.79
N PRO A 39 25.59 -5.72 -2.91
CA PRO A 39 24.94 -5.55 -4.21
C PRO A 39 25.24 -4.16 -4.78
N THR A 40 25.43 -4.11 -6.10
CA THR A 40 25.54 -2.85 -6.81
C THR A 40 24.21 -2.09 -6.84
N PRO A 41 24.21 -0.79 -7.14
CA PRO A 41 22.96 -0.04 -7.35
C PRO A 41 22.07 -0.65 -8.43
N ALA A 42 22.66 -1.26 -9.49
CA ALA A 42 21.90 -1.89 -10.55
C ALA A 42 21.24 -3.21 -10.11
N GLU A 43 21.92 -4.00 -9.30
CA GLU A 43 21.34 -5.22 -8.69
C GLU A 43 20.23 -4.88 -7.73
N SER A 44 20.43 -3.87 -6.88
CA SER A 44 19.39 -3.38 -5.96
C SER A 44 18.16 -2.83 -6.71
N ALA A 45 18.37 -2.01 -7.77
CA ALA A 45 17.30 -1.52 -8.62
C ALA A 45 16.52 -2.67 -9.28
N THR A 46 17.24 -3.67 -9.82
CA THR A 46 16.63 -4.84 -10.46
C THR A 46 15.81 -5.67 -9.46
N ALA A 47 16.27 -5.79 -8.22
CA ALA A 47 15.53 -6.46 -7.16
C ALA A 47 14.22 -5.72 -6.83
N LEU A 48 14.21 -4.40 -6.81
CA LEU A 48 13.01 -3.59 -6.61
C LEU A 48 12.03 -3.71 -7.79
N ASP A 49 12.54 -3.61 -9.02
CA ASP A 49 11.73 -3.76 -10.24
C ASP A 49 11.00 -5.12 -10.26
N LEU A 50 11.74 -6.20 -10.00
CA LEU A 50 11.19 -7.55 -9.94
C LEU A 50 10.18 -7.70 -8.79
N THR A 51 10.48 -7.11 -7.63
CA THR A 51 9.56 -7.11 -6.49
C THR A 51 8.24 -6.45 -6.83
N ALA A 52 8.28 -5.22 -7.36
CA ALA A 52 7.08 -4.47 -7.72
C ALA A 52 6.27 -5.22 -8.79
N ALA A 53 6.92 -5.64 -9.86
CA ALA A 53 6.25 -6.20 -11.01
C ALA A 53 5.68 -7.61 -10.72
N VAL A 54 6.43 -8.49 -10.03
CA VAL A 54 5.93 -9.83 -9.68
C VAL A 54 4.83 -9.73 -8.63
N THR A 55 4.96 -8.86 -7.61
CA THR A 55 3.91 -8.68 -6.61
C THR A 55 2.62 -8.16 -7.25
N ALA A 56 2.71 -7.21 -8.20
CA ALA A 56 1.55 -6.71 -8.94
C ALA A 56 0.81 -7.82 -9.70
N GLN A 57 1.54 -8.77 -10.29
CA GLN A 57 0.95 -9.90 -11.03
C GLN A 57 0.13 -10.84 -10.13
N TYR A 58 0.49 -10.96 -8.86
CA TYR A 58 -0.20 -11.80 -7.87
C TYR A 58 -1.10 -10.99 -6.93
N THR A 59 -1.54 -9.80 -7.33
CA THR A 59 -2.43 -8.95 -6.52
C THR A 59 -3.67 -9.71 -6.02
N GLY A 60 -4.03 -9.49 -4.77
CA GLY A 60 -5.13 -10.20 -4.09
C GLY A 60 -4.72 -11.53 -3.46
N ARG A 61 -3.45 -11.91 -3.56
CA ARG A 61 -2.85 -13.06 -2.85
C ARG A 61 -1.60 -12.58 -2.12
N PRO A 62 -1.39 -12.94 -0.86
CA PRO A 62 -0.18 -12.56 -0.16
C PRO A 62 1.03 -13.28 -0.77
N LEU A 63 1.90 -12.53 -1.43
CA LEU A 63 3.20 -13.00 -1.90
C LEU A 63 4.27 -12.57 -0.89
N ARG A 64 5.02 -13.53 -0.38
CA ARG A 64 6.18 -13.24 0.44
C ARG A 64 7.40 -13.00 -0.45
N VAL A 65 8.00 -11.82 -0.36
CA VAL A 65 9.26 -11.52 -1.05
C VAL A 65 10.38 -11.42 -0.01
N THR A 66 11.48 -12.11 -0.26
CA THR A 66 12.66 -12.13 0.62
C THR A 66 13.93 -11.99 -0.18
N VAL A 67 14.97 -11.43 0.45
CA VAL A 67 16.31 -11.32 -0.12
C VAL A 67 17.25 -12.22 0.65
N GLN A 68 18.13 -12.93 -0.07
CA GLN A 68 19.16 -13.80 0.51
C GLN A 68 20.51 -13.58 -0.18
N PRO A 69 21.63 -13.77 0.52
CA PRO A 69 22.93 -13.60 -0.09
C PRO A 69 23.27 -14.76 -1.02
N LEU A 70 23.89 -14.43 -2.16
CA LEU A 70 24.55 -15.40 -3.01
C LEU A 70 25.89 -15.83 -2.38
N PRO A 71 26.22 -17.12 -2.38
CA PRO A 71 27.44 -17.62 -1.74
C PRO A 71 28.74 -17.35 -2.51
N GLY A 72 28.66 -16.75 -3.67
CA GLY A 72 29.78 -16.45 -4.56
C GLY A 72 29.32 -15.72 -5.82
N ASP A 73 30.18 -15.68 -6.83
CA ASP A 73 29.92 -14.99 -8.10
C ASP A 73 29.01 -15.80 -9.04
N ASP A 74 28.70 -17.03 -8.70
CA ASP A 74 27.79 -17.87 -9.47
C ASP A 74 26.35 -17.44 -9.25
N ALA A 75 25.61 -17.17 -10.31
CA ALA A 75 24.19 -16.78 -10.23
C ALA A 75 23.27 -17.97 -9.95
N VAL A 76 23.60 -18.75 -8.89
CA VAL A 76 22.85 -19.92 -8.45
C VAL A 76 22.46 -19.76 -6.97
N PRO A 77 21.16 -19.81 -6.63
CA PRO A 77 20.72 -19.71 -5.24
C PRO A 77 21.31 -20.83 -4.36
N PRO A 78 21.59 -20.57 -3.05
CA PRO A 78 22.31 -21.50 -2.19
C PRO A 78 21.50 -22.71 -1.73
N ALA A 79 20.17 -22.65 -1.79
CA ALA A 79 19.28 -23.69 -1.29
C ALA A 79 18.16 -24.01 -2.27
N PRO A 80 17.66 -25.26 -2.31
CA PRO A 80 16.56 -25.64 -3.18
C PRO A 80 15.22 -25.03 -2.74
N ALA A 81 14.44 -24.54 -3.70
CA ALA A 81 13.11 -24.01 -3.49
C ALA A 81 12.02 -25.07 -3.68
N GLY A 82 10.91 -24.88 -2.95
CA GLY A 82 9.71 -25.69 -3.10
C GLY A 82 8.88 -25.31 -4.35
N PRO A 83 7.84 -26.10 -4.66
CA PRO A 83 7.08 -25.94 -5.90
C PRO A 83 6.32 -24.59 -6.02
N PHE A 84 5.98 -23.97 -4.90
CA PHE A 84 5.29 -22.67 -4.85
C PHE A 84 6.22 -21.49 -4.56
N THR A 85 7.53 -21.73 -4.57
CA THR A 85 8.57 -20.72 -4.42
C THR A 85 9.30 -20.55 -5.75
N ARG A 86 9.67 -19.34 -6.08
CA ARG A 86 10.58 -19.01 -7.19
C ARG A 86 11.78 -18.26 -6.65
N GLN A 87 12.95 -18.61 -7.19
CA GLN A 87 14.21 -17.97 -6.83
C GLN A 87 14.78 -17.26 -8.05
N ILE A 88 15.18 -16.00 -7.87
CA ILE A 88 15.84 -15.21 -8.92
C ILE A 88 17.19 -14.77 -8.37
N ALA A 89 18.27 -15.21 -9.01
CA ALA A 89 19.61 -14.72 -8.75
C ALA A 89 19.89 -13.51 -9.67
N ILE A 90 20.37 -12.42 -9.10
CA ILE A 90 20.65 -11.18 -9.80
C ILE A 90 22.14 -10.89 -9.64
N VAL A 91 22.87 -10.81 -10.77
CA VAL A 91 24.33 -10.57 -10.77
C VAL A 91 24.68 -9.62 -11.90
N GLU A 92 25.28 -8.49 -11.56
CA GLU A 92 25.83 -7.55 -12.54
C GLU A 92 27.13 -8.14 -13.14
N THR A 93 27.21 -8.13 -14.47
CA THR A 93 28.36 -8.62 -15.22
C THR A 93 28.65 -7.71 -16.39
N ASP A 94 29.83 -7.82 -16.97
CA ASP A 94 30.17 -7.12 -18.22
C ASP A 94 29.35 -7.71 -19.38
N GLY A 95 28.61 -6.87 -20.10
CA GLY A 95 27.90 -7.26 -21.33
C GLY A 95 26.38 -7.34 -21.22
N ASP A 96 25.75 -7.87 -22.28
CA ASP A 96 24.29 -7.82 -22.44
C ASP A 96 23.55 -8.84 -21.58
N GLY A 97 24.23 -9.87 -21.08
CA GLY A 97 23.67 -10.89 -20.21
C GLY A 97 22.41 -11.60 -20.72
N ALA A 98 21.73 -12.31 -19.83
CA ALA A 98 20.49 -13.02 -20.14
C ALA A 98 19.67 -13.31 -18.88
N ALA A 99 18.37 -13.60 -19.08
CA ALA A 99 17.55 -14.33 -18.11
C ALA A 99 17.61 -15.81 -18.46
N THR A 100 18.21 -16.65 -17.60
CA THR A 100 18.49 -18.06 -17.88
C THR A 100 17.97 -18.94 -16.74
N LEU A 101 17.27 -20.02 -17.08
CA LEU A 101 16.92 -21.05 -16.10
C LEU A 101 18.17 -21.82 -15.69
N VAL A 102 18.41 -21.90 -14.40
CA VAL A 102 19.52 -22.64 -13.78
C VAL A 102 18.99 -23.75 -12.88
N ASP A 103 19.59 -24.92 -12.97
CA ASP A 103 19.21 -26.05 -12.14
C ASP A 103 19.72 -25.85 -10.70
N VAL A 104 18.80 -25.98 -9.73
CA VAL A 104 19.13 -26.03 -8.31
C VAL A 104 18.89 -27.46 -7.82
N PRO A 105 19.94 -28.20 -7.43
CA PRO A 105 19.81 -29.63 -7.06
C PRO A 105 18.74 -29.84 -5.97
N GLY A 106 17.75 -30.68 -6.27
CA GLY A 106 16.67 -31.01 -5.32
C GLY A 106 15.55 -29.99 -5.22
N GLY A 107 15.56 -28.91 -6.01
CA GLY A 107 14.57 -27.85 -6.04
C GLY A 107 13.93 -27.64 -7.40
N VAL A 108 13.13 -26.58 -7.49
CA VAL A 108 12.61 -26.05 -8.74
C VAL A 108 13.72 -25.21 -9.40
N PRO A 109 13.86 -25.25 -10.75
CA PRO A 109 14.82 -24.41 -11.43
C PRO A 109 14.66 -22.92 -11.05
N ALA A 110 15.77 -22.27 -10.73
CA ALA A 110 15.84 -20.84 -10.46
C ALA A 110 16.04 -20.06 -11.77
N LEU A 111 15.90 -18.75 -11.71
CA LEU A 111 16.21 -17.84 -12.80
C LEU A 111 17.47 -17.05 -12.45
N ALA A 112 18.48 -17.12 -13.27
CA ALA A 112 19.64 -16.23 -13.23
C ALA A 112 19.37 -15.04 -14.17
N VAL A 113 19.41 -13.85 -13.61
CA VAL A 113 19.32 -12.56 -14.34
C VAL A 113 20.70 -11.92 -14.29
N THR A 114 21.39 -11.90 -15.41
CA THR A 114 22.77 -11.41 -15.49
C THR A 114 22.92 -10.37 -16.59
N GLY A 115 23.92 -9.50 -16.48
CA GLY A 115 24.25 -8.47 -17.48
C GLY A 115 24.72 -7.18 -16.86
N ASN A 116 25.04 -6.19 -17.68
CA ASN A 116 25.31 -4.84 -17.19
C ASN A 116 24.04 -4.16 -16.66
N ALA A 117 24.15 -2.99 -16.05
CA ALA A 117 23.05 -2.26 -15.42
C ALA A 117 21.82 -2.09 -16.33
N ASP A 118 22.02 -1.79 -17.62
CA ASP A 118 20.91 -1.64 -18.58
C ASP A 118 20.30 -2.99 -18.96
N ALA A 119 21.12 -4.02 -19.10
CA ALA A 119 20.67 -5.37 -19.39
C ALA A 119 19.87 -5.95 -18.23
N LEU A 120 20.31 -5.80 -16.98
CA LEU A 120 19.58 -6.23 -15.79
C LEU A 120 18.17 -5.64 -15.75
N ARG A 121 18.04 -4.32 -15.98
CA ARG A 121 16.75 -3.62 -16.03
C ARG A 121 15.85 -4.16 -17.16
N ASN A 122 16.40 -4.38 -18.34
CA ASN A 122 15.65 -4.92 -19.48
C ASN A 122 15.19 -6.37 -19.23
N GLN A 123 16.03 -7.21 -18.59
CA GLN A 123 15.67 -8.58 -18.25
C GLN A 123 14.55 -8.62 -17.17
N ALA A 124 14.58 -7.73 -16.18
CA ALA A 124 13.49 -7.60 -15.22
C ALA A 124 12.16 -7.27 -15.92
N ARG A 125 12.18 -6.34 -16.85
CA ARG A 125 11.00 -5.97 -17.66
C ARG A 125 10.52 -7.11 -18.56
N LEU A 126 11.41 -7.95 -19.09
CA LEU A 126 11.02 -9.13 -19.86
C LEU A 126 10.09 -10.03 -19.03
N LEU A 127 10.45 -10.32 -17.80
CA LEU A 127 9.70 -11.25 -16.94
C LEU A 127 8.29 -10.79 -16.58
N THR A 128 8.03 -9.49 -16.68
CA THR A 128 6.82 -8.85 -16.18
C THR A 128 5.97 -8.20 -17.27
N SER A 129 6.44 -8.30 -18.53
CA SER A 129 5.72 -7.78 -19.69
C SER A 129 4.94 -8.88 -20.43
N ASP A 130 3.99 -8.48 -21.24
CA ASP A 130 3.20 -9.39 -22.10
C ASP A 130 4.06 -10.21 -23.06
N ILE A 131 5.29 -9.74 -23.36
CA ILE A 131 6.23 -10.45 -24.23
C ILE A 131 6.91 -11.65 -23.55
N THR A 132 6.76 -11.84 -22.24
CA THR A 132 7.28 -13.03 -21.54
C THR A 132 6.82 -14.32 -22.22
N SER A 133 5.60 -14.34 -22.73
CA SER A 133 5.01 -15.49 -23.43
C SER A 133 5.80 -15.94 -24.67
N VAL A 134 6.64 -15.10 -25.26
CA VAL A 134 7.50 -15.44 -26.39
C VAL A 134 8.88 -15.97 -26.00
N ALA A 135 9.23 -15.92 -24.70
CA ALA A 135 10.49 -16.45 -24.16
C ALA A 135 10.43 -17.98 -23.99
N VAL A 136 10.22 -18.71 -25.09
CA VAL A 136 10.00 -20.16 -25.14
C VAL A 136 11.29 -21.00 -25.15
N ALA A 137 12.37 -20.46 -24.59
CA ALA A 137 13.64 -21.12 -24.39
C ALA A 137 14.06 -21.11 -22.92
N SER A 138 15.06 -21.90 -22.55
CA SER A 138 15.65 -21.91 -21.21
C SER A 138 16.48 -20.65 -20.92
N ALA A 139 16.81 -19.86 -21.94
CA ALA A 139 17.45 -18.57 -21.83
C ALA A 139 16.77 -17.58 -22.76
N ALA A 140 16.59 -16.34 -22.30
CA ALA A 140 16.06 -15.24 -23.08
C ALA A 140 16.91 -13.98 -22.90
N THR A 141 17.11 -13.26 -24.00
CA THR A 141 17.72 -11.93 -23.99
C THR A 141 16.73 -10.94 -24.58
N VAL A 142 16.73 -9.74 -24.04
CA VAL A 142 15.90 -8.68 -24.57
C VAL A 142 16.77 -7.42 -24.76
N GLY A 143 16.56 -6.75 -25.87
CA GLY A 143 17.14 -5.43 -26.09
C GLY A 143 16.40 -4.36 -25.26
N THR A 144 16.57 -3.10 -25.62
CA THR A 144 15.94 -1.99 -24.91
C THR A 144 14.42 -2.09 -24.98
N LEU A 145 13.78 -2.31 -23.85
CA LEU A 145 12.33 -2.21 -23.67
C LEU A 145 12.00 -0.81 -23.20
N GLY A 146 11.27 -0.05 -24.02
CA GLY A 146 10.68 1.21 -23.59
C GLY A 146 9.54 0.95 -22.62
N SER A 147 9.52 1.63 -21.48
CA SER A 147 8.29 1.73 -20.69
C SER A 147 7.38 2.76 -21.37
N PRO A 148 6.15 2.40 -21.75
CA PRO A 148 5.21 3.41 -22.21
C PRO A 148 4.94 4.39 -21.04
N PRO A 149 4.91 5.71 -21.31
CA PRO A 149 4.59 6.66 -20.27
C PRO A 149 3.19 6.37 -19.73
N ARG A 150 3.06 6.25 -18.40
CA ARG A 150 1.75 6.17 -17.77
C ARG A 150 1.12 7.55 -17.83
N LEU A 151 0.07 7.64 -18.64
CA LEU A 151 -0.75 8.85 -18.66
C LEU A 151 -1.73 8.76 -17.49
N SER A 152 -1.76 9.82 -16.69
CA SER A 152 -2.77 10.00 -15.63
C SER A 152 -3.78 11.01 -16.13
N PRO A 153 -4.87 10.57 -16.78
CA PRO A 153 -5.83 11.48 -17.39
C PRO A 153 -6.66 12.19 -16.31
N ASP A 154 -7.00 13.46 -16.55
CA ASP A 154 -7.93 14.21 -15.70
C ASP A 154 -9.36 13.66 -15.78
N ALA A 155 -9.66 12.87 -16.79
CA ALA A 155 -10.96 12.23 -16.99
C ALA A 155 -10.78 10.78 -17.49
N THR A 156 -11.54 9.89 -16.87
CA THR A 156 -11.59 8.46 -17.18
C THR A 156 -13.02 7.94 -17.02
N THR A 157 -13.24 6.64 -17.08
CA THR A 157 -14.53 5.99 -16.82
C THR A 157 -14.40 4.94 -15.72
N LEU A 158 -15.53 4.53 -15.11
CA LEU A 158 -15.53 3.43 -14.16
C LEU A 158 -14.98 2.15 -14.79
N GLY A 159 -15.28 1.91 -16.08
CA GLY A 159 -14.76 0.77 -16.83
C GLY A 159 -13.24 0.77 -16.96
N GLU A 160 -12.63 1.90 -17.26
CA GLU A 160 -11.17 2.07 -17.33
C GLU A 160 -10.52 1.94 -15.96
N LEU A 161 -11.21 2.31 -14.88
CA LEU A 161 -10.81 2.05 -13.50
C LEU A 161 -11.01 0.58 -13.06
N GLY A 162 -11.47 -0.29 -13.98
CA GLY A 162 -11.66 -1.72 -13.76
C GLY A 162 -12.99 -2.08 -13.10
N LEU A 163 -13.94 -1.15 -13.01
CA LEU A 163 -15.29 -1.41 -12.56
C LEU A 163 -16.19 -1.64 -13.78
N GLY A 164 -16.68 -2.87 -13.92
CA GLY A 164 -17.69 -3.18 -14.94
C GLY A 164 -19.02 -2.48 -14.65
N ALA A 165 -20.04 -2.74 -15.48
CA ALA A 165 -21.39 -2.36 -15.12
C ALA A 165 -21.81 -3.12 -13.85
N LEU A 166 -22.24 -2.40 -12.83
CA LEU A 166 -22.61 -2.95 -11.52
C LEU A 166 -24.13 -2.89 -11.37
N THR A 167 -24.72 -4.03 -11.03
CA THR A 167 -26.18 -4.16 -10.90
C THR A 167 -26.51 -4.92 -9.64
N ASP A 168 -27.47 -4.41 -8.90
CA ASP A 168 -28.07 -5.13 -7.78
C ASP A 168 -29.61 -5.09 -7.89
N THR A 169 -30.28 -6.09 -7.29
CA THR A 169 -31.73 -6.24 -7.28
C THR A 169 -32.21 -6.64 -5.88
N GLY A 170 -33.14 -5.91 -5.34
CA GLY A 170 -33.67 -6.14 -4.01
C GLY A 170 -35.07 -5.56 -3.84
N VAL A 171 -35.60 -5.68 -2.62
CA VAL A 171 -36.92 -5.19 -2.23
C VAL A 171 -36.75 -4.10 -1.17
N GLY A 172 -37.42 -2.97 -1.39
CA GLY A 172 -37.41 -1.83 -0.46
C GLY A 172 -36.14 -0.96 -0.55
N VAL A 173 -34.95 -1.55 -0.52
CA VAL A 173 -33.68 -0.89 -0.70
C VAL A 173 -32.77 -1.71 -1.61
N VAL A 174 -32.09 -1.07 -2.54
CA VAL A 174 -31.09 -1.67 -3.42
C VAL A 174 -29.84 -0.81 -3.37
N GLU A 175 -28.67 -1.43 -3.24
CA GLU A 175 -27.39 -0.75 -3.09
C GLU A 175 -26.36 -1.27 -4.08
N VAL A 176 -25.68 -0.35 -4.75
CA VAL A 176 -24.58 -0.65 -5.68
C VAL A 176 -23.32 0.01 -5.17
N PRO A 177 -22.39 -0.78 -4.61
CA PRO A 177 -21.09 -0.27 -4.16
C PRO A 177 -20.12 -0.08 -5.33
N LEU A 178 -19.44 1.08 -5.36
CA LEU A 178 -18.41 1.46 -6.32
C LEU A 178 -17.10 1.69 -5.53
N GLY A 179 -16.19 0.74 -5.56
CA GLY A 179 -14.86 0.91 -4.95
C GLY A 179 -13.92 1.64 -5.90
N ILE A 180 -13.71 2.92 -5.70
CA ILE A 180 -12.78 3.73 -6.51
C ILE A 180 -11.37 3.59 -5.95
N ASP A 181 -10.53 2.80 -6.61
CA ASP A 181 -9.13 2.63 -6.28
C ASP A 181 -8.32 3.82 -6.84
N GLN A 182 -7.81 4.69 -5.97
CA GLN A 182 -7.05 5.87 -6.36
C GLN A 182 -5.75 5.53 -7.10
N THR A 183 -5.16 4.37 -6.86
CA THR A 183 -3.92 3.98 -7.54
C THR A 183 -4.13 3.82 -9.05
N ARG A 184 -5.36 3.47 -9.47
CA ARG A 184 -5.72 3.35 -10.89
C ARG A 184 -5.85 4.70 -11.60
N LEU A 185 -5.90 5.80 -10.85
CA LEU A 185 -5.79 7.15 -11.40
C LEU A 185 -4.35 7.49 -11.81
N GLY A 186 -3.35 6.70 -11.37
CA GLY A 186 -1.95 6.83 -11.75
C GLY A 186 -1.19 7.98 -11.10
N ARG A 187 -1.84 8.72 -10.20
CA ARG A 187 -1.27 9.85 -9.45
C ARG A 187 -2.10 10.15 -8.20
N PRO A 188 -1.54 10.89 -7.23
CA PRO A 188 -2.34 11.50 -6.18
C PRO A 188 -3.41 12.42 -6.78
N SER A 189 -4.64 12.28 -6.31
CA SER A 189 -5.77 12.99 -6.91
C SER A 189 -6.72 13.54 -5.85
N HIS A 190 -7.30 14.71 -6.13
CA HIS A 190 -8.35 15.34 -5.36
C HIS A 190 -9.51 15.81 -6.27
N ASN A 191 -10.53 16.43 -5.70
CA ASN A 191 -11.71 16.92 -6.43
C ASN A 191 -12.34 15.81 -7.29
N LEU A 192 -12.49 14.62 -6.70
CA LEU A 192 -13.09 13.47 -7.37
C LEU A 192 -14.56 13.74 -7.67
N ARG A 193 -14.93 13.72 -8.95
CA ARG A 193 -16.31 13.86 -9.42
C ARG A 193 -16.70 12.70 -10.32
N ILE A 194 -17.90 12.20 -10.13
CA ILE A 194 -18.42 11.06 -10.90
C ILE A 194 -19.73 11.48 -11.55
N ASN A 195 -19.83 11.35 -12.87
CA ASN A 195 -21.11 11.38 -13.55
C ASN A 195 -21.71 9.98 -13.53
N LEU A 196 -22.55 9.72 -12.54
CA LEU A 196 -23.27 8.46 -12.42
C LEU A 196 -24.25 8.31 -13.58
N GLN A 197 -24.00 7.35 -14.45
CA GLN A 197 -24.88 6.95 -15.55
C GLN A 197 -25.41 5.55 -15.30
N GLY A 198 -26.66 5.31 -15.69
CA GLY A 198 -27.27 4.00 -15.48
C GLY A 198 -28.80 4.04 -15.50
N SER A 199 -29.41 3.07 -14.84
CA SER A 199 -30.85 2.94 -14.77
C SER A 199 -31.32 2.32 -13.47
N TYR A 200 -32.56 2.58 -13.12
CA TYR A 200 -33.25 1.90 -12.04
C TYR A 200 -34.71 1.56 -12.45
N THR A 201 -35.28 0.58 -11.76
CA THR A 201 -36.70 0.24 -11.96
C THR A 201 -37.56 1.45 -11.64
N PRO A 202 -38.33 1.99 -12.60
CA PRO A 202 -39.26 3.10 -12.34
C PRO A 202 -40.26 2.72 -11.25
N LEU A 203 -40.41 3.61 -10.27
CA LEU A 203 -41.34 3.37 -9.17
C LEU A 203 -42.76 3.74 -9.62
N PRO A 204 -43.80 3.02 -9.12
CA PRO A 204 -45.19 3.37 -9.35
C PRO A 204 -45.48 4.80 -8.85
N THR A 205 -46.39 5.51 -9.52
CA THR A 205 -46.77 6.88 -9.14
C THR A 205 -47.38 7.01 -7.75
N THR A 206 -47.77 5.89 -7.16
CA THR A 206 -48.31 5.77 -5.77
C THR A 206 -47.24 5.60 -4.74
N GLU A 207 -45.99 5.36 -5.16
CA GLU A 207 -44.83 5.16 -4.30
C GLU A 207 -43.81 6.27 -4.56
N GLY A 208 -43.22 6.78 -3.50
CA GLY A 208 -42.05 7.65 -3.62
C GLY A 208 -40.77 6.85 -3.68
N GLY A 209 -39.68 7.47 -4.11
CA GLY A 209 -38.36 6.90 -4.06
C GLY A 209 -37.29 7.93 -3.83
N LEU A 210 -36.22 7.52 -3.22
CA LEU A 210 -35.03 8.33 -2.97
C LEU A 210 -33.80 7.58 -3.51
N VAL A 211 -33.06 8.26 -4.38
CA VAL A 211 -31.70 7.85 -4.72
C VAL A 211 -30.78 8.63 -3.81
N SER A 212 -29.84 7.95 -3.15
CA SER A 212 -28.81 8.60 -2.34
C SER A 212 -27.43 8.02 -2.66
N VAL A 213 -26.43 8.86 -2.50
CA VAL A 213 -25.03 8.47 -2.65
C VAL A 213 -24.32 8.75 -1.34
N THR A 214 -23.65 7.73 -0.81
CA THR A 214 -22.90 7.83 0.43
C THR A 214 -21.44 7.40 0.22
N VAL A 215 -20.53 7.97 1.02
CA VAL A 215 -19.15 7.52 1.16
C VAL A 215 -18.89 7.32 2.65
N GLY A 216 -18.72 6.06 3.06
CA GLY A 216 -18.78 5.70 4.48
C GLY A 216 -20.09 6.17 5.10
N ASP A 217 -20.02 6.90 6.20
CA ASP A 217 -21.19 7.47 6.90
C ASP A 217 -21.63 8.83 6.35
N THR A 218 -20.96 9.36 5.31
CA THR A 218 -21.24 10.70 4.76
C THR A 218 -22.18 10.61 3.58
N VAL A 219 -23.34 11.28 3.67
CA VAL A 219 -24.24 11.45 2.52
C VAL A 219 -23.67 12.54 1.61
N VAL A 220 -23.28 12.15 0.40
CA VAL A 220 -22.66 13.04 -0.59
C VAL A 220 -23.73 13.79 -1.40
N ASP A 221 -24.78 13.06 -1.83
CA ASP A 221 -25.90 13.62 -2.57
C ASP A 221 -27.18 12.77 -2.37
N SER A 222 -28.34 13.38 -2.57
CA SER A 222 -29.61 12.64 -2.58
C SER A 222 -30.68 13.39 -3.39
N TRP A 223 -31.53 12.64 -4.11
CA TRP A 223 -32.60 13.20 -4.92
C TRP A 223 -33.78 12.22 -5.05
N PRO A 224 -34.99 12.75 -5.30
CA PRO A 224 -36.14 11.88 -5.55
C PRO A 224 -35.95 11.02 -6.81
N ALA A 225 -36.29 9.75 -6.72
CA ALA A 225 -36.36 8.87 -7.89
C ALA A 225 -37.56 9.29 -8.76
N ASP A 226 -37.35 9.44 -10.07
CA ASP A 226 -38.36 9.83 -11.00
C ASP A 226 -38.93 8.63 -11.79
N ALA A 227 -39.98 8.87 -12.56
CA ALA A 227 -40.64 7.84 -13.36
C ALA A 227 -39.84 7.44 -14.61
N THR A 228 -38.73 8.12 -14.94
CA THR A 228 -37.94 7.78 -16.12
C THR A 228 -37.06 6.55 -15.87
N GLY A 229 -36.73 6.26 -14.59
CA GLY A 229 -35.84 5.18 -14.23
C GLY A 229 -34.39 5.39 -14.70
N ARG A 230 -34.04 6.62 -15.05
CA ARG A 230 -32.71 6.96 -15.57
C ARG A 230 -31.84 7.58 -14.52
N LEU A 231 -30.59 7.10 -14.46
CA LEU A 231 -29.53 7.69 -13.66
C LEU A 231 -28.60 8.47 -14.60
N ASP A 232 -28.49 9.80 -14.37
CA ASP A 232 -27.57 10.68 -15.08
C ASP A 232 -27.33 11.92 -14.21
N ARG A 233 -26.33 11.81 -13.30
CA ARG A 233 -26.09 12.85 -12.30
C ARG A 233 -24.62 12.94 -11.92
N TRP A 234 -24.10 14.16 -11.89
CA TRP A 234 -22.80 14.45 -11.31
C TRP A 234 -22.86 14.49 -9.81
N ILE A 235 -21.95 13.77 -9.17
CA ILE A 235 -21.66 13.86 -7.73
C ILE A 235 -20.24 14.35 -7.53
N THR A 236 -19.98 15.00 -6.40
CA THR A 236 -18.64 15.42 -5.98
C THR A 236 -18.34 14.72 -4.67
N VAL A 237 -17.27 13.95 -4.62
CA VAL A 237 -16.80 13.28 -3.40
C VAL A 237 -15.94 14.28 -2.63
N PRO A 238 -16.26 14.60 -1.36
CA PRO A 238 -15.42 15.48 -0.56
C PRO A 238 -14.01 14.91 -0.34
N ASP A 239 -12.98 15.73 -0.45
CA ASP A 239 -11.59 15.30 -0.27
C ASP A 239 -11.33 14.70 1.12
N THR A 240 -12.08 15.14 2.14
CA THR A 240 -11.97 14.65 3.53
C THR A 240 -12.35 13.17 3.70
N VAL A 241 -13.10 12.61 2.75
CA VAL A 241 -13.51 11.17 2.76
C VAL A 241 -12.77 10.35 1.71
N LEU A 242 -11.85 10.95 0.98
CA LEU A 242 -11.00 10.21 0.06
C LEU A 242 -10.05 9.30 0.83
N GLY A 243 -9.85 8.10 0.32
CA GLY A 243 -8.92 7.10 0.84
C GLY A 243 -8.21 6.38 -0.30
N ARG A 244 -7.36 5.43 0.03
CA ARG A 244 -6.72 4.55 -0.96
C ARG A 244 -7.77 3.90 -1.87
N VAL A 245 -8.82 3.36 -1.27
CA VAL A 245 -10.04 2.93 -1.95
C VAL A 245 -11.18 3.75 -1.36
N THR A 246 -11.92 4.44 -2.20
CA THR A 246 -13.09 5.23 -1.79
C THR A 246 -14.35 4.47 -2.15
N ASP A 247 -15.04 3.94 -1.14
CA ASP A 247 -16.27 3.18 -1.31
C ASP A 247 -17.46 4.13 -1.44
N VAL A 248 -17.89 4.37 -2.69
CA VAL A 248 -19.08 5.14 -3.03
C VAL A 248 -20.26 4.19 -3.17
N VAL A 249 -21.30 4.34 -2.34
CA VAL A 249 -22.49 3.50 -2.42
C VAL A 249 -23.64 4.30 -3.00
N VAL A 250 -24.18 3.83 -4.12
CA VAL A 250 -25.42 4.37 -4.72
C VAL A 250 -26.58 3.51 -4.24
N SER A 251 -27.56 4.11 -3.57
CA SER A 251 -28.71 3.38 -3.07
C SER A 251 -30.03 3.94 -3.63
N LEU A 252 -30.95 3.06 -3.95
CA LEU A 252 -32.34 3.35 -4.29
C LEU A 252 -33.25 2.81 -3.18
N ARG A 253 -34.01 3.69 -2.56
CA ARG A 253 -35.00 3.32 -1.53
C ARG A 253 -36.40 3.68 -1.97
N ALA A 254 -37.32 2.70 -1.97
CA ALA A 254 -38.74 2.95 -2.13
C ALA A 254 -39.36 3.44 -0.82
N THR A 255 -40.31 4.38 -0.92
CA THR A 255 -41.05 4.93 0.22
C THR A 255 -42.55 4.93 -0.10
N GLY A 256 -43.37 4.63 0.90
CA GLY A 256 -44.84 4.72 0.77
C GLY A 256 -45.56 3.48 0.28
N GLY A 257 -44.86 2.36 0.06
CA GLY A 257 -45.50 1.07 -0.26
C GLY A 257 -46.29 0.50 0.91
N THR A 258 -47.39 -0.17 0.64
CA THR A 258 -48.09 -1.00 1.64
C THR A 258 -47.24 -2.24 1.88
N HIS A 259 -46.55 -2.30 3.01
CA HIS A 259 -45.68 -3.43 3.44
C HIS A 259 -46.54 -4.70 3.69
N GLN A 260 -47.18 -5.23 2.66
CA GLN A 260 -47.85 -6.53 2.72
C GLN A 260 -46.86 -7.59 2.26
N CYS A 261 -46.53 -8.51 3.13
CA CYS A 261 -45.65 -9.63 2.86
C CYS A 261 -45.98 -10.33 1.54
N GLY A 262 -45.07 -10.34 0.59
CA GLY A 262 -45.18 -11.02 -0.69
C GLY A 262 -45.79 -10.21 -1.84
N LEU A 263 -46.13 -8.93 -1.65
CA LEU A 263 -46.63 -8.04 -2.71
C LEU A 263 -45.58 -6.97 -3.13
N GLU A 264 -44.45 -6.92 -2.47
CA GLU A 264 -43.36 -5.97 -2.79
C GLU A 264 -42.71 -6.39 -4.11
N GLN A 265 -42.59 -5.43 -5.03
CA GLN A 265 -41.91 -5.67 -6.31
C GLN A 265 -40.40 -5.49 -6.15
N PRO A 266 -39.59 -6.39 -6.71
CA PRO A 266 -38.14 -6.20 -6.72
C PRO A 266 -37.76 -4.99 -7.58
N MET A 267 -36.87 -4.18 -7.09
CA MET A 267 -36.25 -3.07 -7.80
C MET A 267 -34.86 -3.48 -8.26
N THR A 268 -34.42 -2.96 -9.39
CA THR A 268 -33.08 -3.13 -9.91
C THR A 268 -32.44 -1.76 -10.03
N LEU A 269 -31.19 -1.63 -9.60
CA LEU A 269 -30.36 -0.45 -9.79
C LEU A 269 -29.09 -0.88 -10.53
N THR A 270 -28.77 -0.17 -11.61
CA THR A 270 -27.58 -0.40 -12.42
C THR A 270 -26.79 0.89 -12.55
N VAL A 271 -25.48 0.82 -12.31
CA VAL A 271 -24.52 1.87 -12.64
C VAL A 271 -23.65 1.37 -13.79
N ASP A 272 -23.60 2.16 -14.85
CA ASP A 272 -22.90 1.80 -16.08
C ASP A 272 -21.40 1.99 -15.98
N ALA A 273 -20.61 1.09 -16.58
CA ALA A 273 -19.16 1.21 -16.70
C ALA A 273 -18.70 2.48 -17.44
N GLY A 274 -19.57 3.06 -18.29
CA GLY A 274 -19.34 4.32 -18.99
C GLY A 274 -19.47 5.58 -18.11
N SER A 275 -19.87 5.45 -16.84
CA SER A 275 -19.92 6.57 -15.88
C SER A 275 -18.57 7.26 -15.83
N ARG A 276 -18.58 8.59 -16.09
CA ARG A 276 -17.36 9.37 -16.23
C ARG A 276 -16.81 9.80 -14.86
N VAL A 277 -15.52 9.65 -14.67
CA VAL A 277 -14.80 10.08 -13.48
C VAL A 277 -13.83 11.20 -13.86
N THR A 278 -13.81 12.28 -13.10
CA THR A 278 -12.86 13.38 -13.26
C THR A 278 -12.16 13.68 -11.96
N THR A 279 -10.87 14.00 -12.03
CA THR A 279 -10.01 14.33 -10.88
C THR A 279 -9.03 15.44 -11.24
N GLU A 280 -8.45 16.06 -10.23
CA GLU A 280 -7.35 17.00 -10.36
C GLU A 280 -6.11 16.46 -9.61
N PRO A 281 -4.87 16.81 -10.02
CA PRO A 281 -3.66 16.43 -9.29
C PRO A 281 -3.72 16.98 -7.85
N ALA A 282 -3.40 16.15 -6.86
CA ALA A 282 -3.27 16.56 -5.48
C ALA A 282 -1.81 16.82 -5.11
N ASP A 283 -1.43 18.06 -5.03
CA ASP A 283 -0.12 18.53 -4.63
C ASP A 283 -0.26 19.47 -3.41
N PRO A 284 0.06 19.04 -2.22
CA PRO A 284 0.60 17.73 -1.80
C PRO A 284 -0.45 16.59 -1.86
N PRO A 285 0.01 15.31 -1.84
CA PRO A 285 -0.87 14.14 -1.85
C PRO A 285 -1.94 14.17 -0.75
N GLN A 286 -3.18 13.81 -1.13
CA GLN A 286 -4.33 13.72 -0.25
C GLN A 286 -4.89 12.29 -0.27
N PRO A 287 -5.35 11.73 0.87
CA PRO A 287 -5.14 12.20 2.24
C PRO A 287 -3.66 12.16 2.63
N GLY A 288 -3.28 12.71 3.79
CA GLY A 288 -1.91 12.62 4.32
C GLY A 288 -1.61 11.26 4.95
N GLY A 289 -0.37 11.09 5.42
CA GLY A 289 0.08 9.92 6.16
C GLY A 289 0.04 8.61 5.36
N PHE A 290 -0.08 7.47 6.05
CA PHE A 290 -0.13 6.15 5.41
C PHE A 290 -1.32 5.95 4.47
N ARG A 291 -2.40 6.70 4.65
CA ARG A 291 -3.56 6.67 3.74
C ARG A 291 -3.24 7.19 2.34
N SER A 292 -2.20 8.00 2.21
CA SER A 292 -1.71 8.46 0.89
C SER A 292 -0.97 7.38 0.11
N LEU A 293 -0.57 6.28 0.74
CA LEU A 293 0.21 5.23 0.10
C LEU A 293 -0.68 4.09 -0.42
N PRO A 294 -0.37 3.48 -1.56
CA PRO A 294 0.79 3.75 -2.43
C PRO A 294 0.54 4.83 -3.50
N GLN A 295 -0.66 5.43 -3.62
CA GLN A 295 -1.01 6.37 -4.70
C GLN A 295 -0.08 7.60 -4.75
N ALA A 296 0.42 8.06 -3.58
CA ALA A 296 1.37 9.18 -3.50
C ALA A 296 2.76 8.86 -4.07
N LEU A 297 3.06 7.58 -4.31
CA LEU A 297 4.32 7.13 -4.90
C LEU A 297 4.24 6.95 -6.42
N LEU A 298 3.09 7.24 -7.02
CA LEU A 298 2.88 7.12 -8.45
C LEU A 298 3.13 8.48 -9.15
N PRO A 299 3.56 8.47 -10.42
CA PRO A 299 3.83 7.29 -11.28
C PRO A 299 5.19 6.64 -11.03
N LYS A 300 6.11 7.27 -10.29
CA LYS A 300 7.49 6.83 -10.06
C LYS A 300 7.88 7.14 -8.63
N VAL A 301 8.71 6.28 -8.04
CA VAL A 301 9.22 6.44 -6.68
C VAL A 301 10.72 6.23 -6.62
N ASN A 302 11.44 7.19 -6.04
CA ASN A 302 12.86 7.06 -5.74
C ASN A 302 13.04 6.20 -4.48
N VAL A 303 14.01 5.29 -4.49
CA VAL A 303 14.35 4.45 -3.34
C VAL A 303 15.81 4.62 -3.02
N ALA A 304 16.15 4.88 -1.76
CA ALA A 304 17.51 5.04 -1.31
C ALA A 304 17.71 4.45 0.08
N ALA A 305 18.96 4.15 0.42
CA ALA A 305 19.36 3.72 1.74
C ALA A 305 20.59 4.52 2.23
N THR A 306 20.73 4.64 3.55
CA THR A 306 21.89 5.31 4.17
C THR A 306 23.15 4.48 4.08
N GLU A 307 23.03 3.16 4.08
CA GLU A 307 24.13 2.24 3.88
C GLU A 307 23.92 1.41 2.61
N ALA A 308 24.99 1.21 1.87
CA ALA A 308 24.98 0.26 0.76
C ALA A 308 25.14 -1.15 1.34
N GLY A 309 24.35 -2.12 0.84
CA GLY A 309 24.49 -3.50 1.24
C GLY A 309 23.19 -4.32 1.13
N ILE A 310 23.32 -5.63 1.21
CA ILE A 310 22.20 -6.55 1.04
C ILE A 310 21.11 -6.36 2.10
N ALA A 311 21.48 -5.96 3.32
CA ALA A 311 20.53 -5.79 4.41
C ALA A 311 19.57 -4.62 4.14
N ASP A 312 20.07 -3.48 3.67
CA ASP A 312 19.23 -2.33 3.35
C ASP A 312 18.47 -2.53 2.04
N THR A 313 19.07 -3.23 1.06
CA THR A 313 18.33 -3.69 -0.12
C THR A 313 17.16 -4.60 0.27
N ALA A 314 17.35 -5.50 1.23
CA ALA A 314 16.27 -6.37 1.73
C ALA A 314 15.14 -5.59 2.41
N ARG A 315 15.47 -4.54 3.18
CA ARG A 315 14.49 -3.63 3.80
C ARG A 315 13.72 -2.84 2.76
N ALA A 316 14.42 -2.30 1.75
CA ALA A 316 13.78 -1.62 0.63
C ALA A 316 12.84 -2.54 -0.16
N VAL A 317 13.27 -3.77 -0.45
CA VAL A 317 12.42 -4.82 -1.07
C VAL A 317 11.18 -5.11 -0.22
N ALA A 318 11.32 -5.24 1.10
CA ALA A 318 10.19 -5.49 2.00
C ALA A 318 9.17 -4.33 2.00
N LEU A 319 9.64 -3.08 1.97
CA LEU A 319 8.79 -1.89 1.86
C LEU A 319 8.05 -1.85 0.53
N VAL A 320 8.77 -2.02 -0.58
CA VAL A 320 8.17 -2.04 -1.93
C VAL A 320 7.18 -3.19 -2.07
N ALA A 321 7.49 -4.39 -1.59
CA ALA A 321 6.58 -5.54 -1.62
C ALA A 321 5.29 -5.27 -0.82
N GLY A 322 5.41 -4.69 0.37
CA GLY A 322 4.26 -4.35 1.20
C GLY A 322 3.35 -3.32 0.56
N LEU A 323 3.91 -2.24 0.03
CA LEU A 323 3.18 -1.18 -0.66
C LEU A 323 2.57 -1.67 -1.98
N GLN A 324 3.31 -2.46 -2.76
CA GLN A 324 2.82 -3.06 -3.98
C GLN A 324 1.66 -4.02 -3.74
N GLY A 325 1.65 -4.71 -2.61
CA GLY A 325 0.54 -5.58 -2.21
C GLY A 325 -0.80 -4.86 -2.05
N LEU A 326 -0.79 -3.53 -1.94
CA LEU A 326 -1.98 -2.68 -1.82
C LEU A 326 -2.58 -2.24 -3.16
N THR A 327 -1.90 -2.48 -4.27
CA THR A 327 -2.33 -2.05 -5.60
C THR A 327 -1.99 -3.07 -6.68
N SER A 328 -2.87 -3.14 -7.69
CA SER A 328 -2.60 -3.91 -8.92
C SER A 328 -1.82 -3.10 -9.97
N VAL A 329 -1.64 -1.80 -9.73
CA VAL A 329 -0.81 -0.94 -10.59
C VAL A 329 0.64 -1.11 -10.16
N PRO A 330 1.54 -1.63 -11.01
CA PRO A 330 2.94 -1.80 -10.62
C PRO A 330 3.55 -0.45 -10.26
N LEU A 331 4.22 -0.37 -9.12
CA LEU A 331 5.10 0.76 -8.79
C LEU A 331 6.29 0.77 -9.76
N ASP A 332 6.87 1.95 -9.97
CA ASP A 332 8.09 2.12 -10.77
C ASP A 332 9.21 2.65 -9.85
N PRO A 333 9.83 1.77 -9.05
CA PRO A 333 10.87 2.16 -8.11
C PRO A 333 12.19 2.39 -8.85
N GLU A 334 12.90 3.46 -8.52
CA GLU A 334 14.24 3.74 -9.00
C GLU A 334 15.21 3.85 -7.83
N TRP A 335 16.26 3.02 -7.84
CA TRP A 335 17.32 3.12 -6.85
C TRP A 335 18.20 4.33 -7.18
N VAL A 336 18.24 5.30 -6.28
CA VAL A 336 18.95 6.58 -6.46
C VAL A 336 19.91 6.85 -5.30
N SER A 337 20.71 7.90 -5.42
CA SER A 337 21.52 8.38 -4.28
C SER A 337 20.63 8.90 -3.14
N LEU A 338 21.15 8.82 -1.91
CA LEU A 338 20.43 9.35 -0.74
C LEU A 338 20.15 10.85 -0.89
N ASP A 339 21.08 11.62 -1.44
CA ASP A 339 20.92 13.06 -1.68
C ASP A 339 19.78 13.33 -2.67
N GLU A 340 19.70 12.56 -3.75
CA GLU A 340 18.61 12.69 -4.74
C GLU A 340 17.25 12.31 -4.13
N ALA A 341 17.19 11.25 -3.31
CA ALA A 341 15.97 10.87 -2.60
C ALA A 341 15.56 11.94 -1.57
N ALA A 342 16.53 12.58 -0.90
CA ALA A 342 16.28 13.58 0.13
C ALA A 342 15.89 14.95 -0.45
N THR A 343 16.44 15.37 -1.59
CA THR A 343 16.30 16.74 -2.13
C THR A 343 15.54 16.84 -3.45
N GLY A 344 15.29 15.71 -4.12
CA GLY A 344 14.59 15.66 -5.40
C GLY A 344 13.10 16.00 -5.29
N SER A 345 12.41 16.13 -6.42
CA SER A 345 10.97 16.41 -6.49
C SER A 345 10.09 15.16 -6.59
N THR A 346 10.69 13.99 -6.84
CA THR A 346 9.97 12.70 -6.93
C THR A 346 9.70 12.16 -5.52
N SER A 347 8.53 11.59 -5.30
CA SER A 347 8.22 10.89 -4.05
C SER A 347 9.25 9.79 -3.77
N ALA A 348 9.59 9.55 -2.49
CA ALA A 348 10.69 8.69 -2.16
C ALA A 348 10.39 7.70 -1.03
N ILE A 349 11.15 6.60 -1.01
CA ILE A 349 11.28 5.66 0.11
C ILE A 349 12.74 5.71 0.56
N VAL A 350 12.98 6.05 1.82
CA VAL A 350 14.31 6.15 2.41
C VAL A 350 14.46 5.12 3.53
N VAL A 351 15.48 4.27 3.43
CA VAL A 351 15.87 3.31 4.46
C VAL A 351 17.05 3.90 5.24
N ALA A 352 16.82 4.19 6.52
CA ALA A 352 17.83 4.74 7.45
C ALA A 352 17.94 3.84 8.69
N ALA A 353 18.31 2.57 8.46
CA ALA A 353 18.38 1.56 9.52
C ALA A 353 19.48 1.86 10.58
N ASP A 354 20.45 2.67 10.23
CA ASP A 354 21.50 3.19 11.10
C ASP A 354 21.11 4.48 11.87
N GLY A 355 19.88 4.95 11.71
CA GLY A 355 19.35 6.14 12.35
C GLY A 355 19.80 7.47 11.74
N ARG A 356 20.59 7.45 10.68
CA ARG A 356 21.12 8.67 10.02
C ARG A 356 20.17 9.17 8.93
N VAL A 357 19.02 9.70 9.34
CA VAL A 357 18.07 10.32 8.43
C VAL A 357 18.65 11.64 7.90
N PRO A 358 18.54 11.95 6.59
CA PRO A 358 18.98 13.24 6.05
C PRO A 358 18.28 14.43 6.73
N ASP A 359 19.07 15.44 7.12
CA ASP A 359 18.57 16.64 7.83
C ASP A 359 17.58 17.47 6.98
N GLN A 360 17.57 17.28 5.66
CA GLN A 360 16.67 17.95 4.72
C GLN A 360 15.23 17.44 4.82
N LEU A 361 15.01 16.24 5.36
CA LEU A 361 13.70 15.64 5.51
C LEU A 361 13.07 16.06 6.83
N GLU A 362 12.03 16.86 6.78
CA GLU A 362 11.21 17.19 7.94
C GLU A 362 10.29 16.03 8.29
N LEU A 363 10.67 15.25 9.30
CA LEU A 363 9.90 14.10 9.71
C LEU A 363 8.79 14.48 10.70
N PRO A 364 7.63 13.79 10.65
CA PRO A 364 6.58 13.89 11.66
C PRO A 364 7.09 13.69 13.09
N LEU A 365 8.00 12.74 13.30
CA LEU A 365 8.75 12.60 14.53
C LEU A 365 10.07 13.35 14.37
N ALA A 366 10.10 14.61 14.75
CA ALA A 366 11.32 15.39 14.81
C ALA A 366 12.21 14.87 15.96
N GLY A 367 13.49 14.64 15.64
CA GLY A 367 14.50 14.38 16.66
C GLY A 367 14.72 12.93 17.03
N THR A 368 15.00 12.05 16.05
CA THR A 368 15.64 10.76 16.33
C THR A 368 16.99 10.91 17.06
N GLN A 369 17.64 12.06 16.93
CA GLN A 369 18.84 12.41 17.70
C GLN A 369 18.56 13.01 19.08
N GLY A 370 17.36 13.59 19.33
CA GLY A 370 17.01 14.28 20.57
C GLY A 370 16.05 13.53 21.49
N ARG A 371 15.45 12.42 21.03
CA ARG A 371 14.54 11.56 21.82
C ARG A 371 13.36 12.29 22.47
N THR A 372 12.98 13.39 21.89
CA THR A 372 11.83 14.18 22.33
C THR A 372 10.77 14.13 21.25
N LEU A 373 9.61 13.61 21.56
CA LEU A 373 8.46 13.47 20.71
C LEU A 373 7.46 14.55 21.06
N GLU A 374 7.07 15.36 20.10
CA GLU A 374 5.96 16.28 20.27
C GLU A 374 4.68 15.60 19.74
N LEU A 375 3.78 15.27 20.64
CA LEU A 375 2.47 14.71 20.32
C LEU A 375 1.45 15.85 20.39
N VAL A 376 0.77 16.14 19.32
CA VAL A 376 -0.34 17.09 19.32
C VAL A 376 -1.65 16.33 19.54
N ASP A 377 -2.39 16.69 20.58
CA ASP A 377 -3.73 16.13 20.82
C ASP A 377 -4.70 16.70 19.78
N PRO A 378 -5.25 15.85 18.90
CA PRO A 378 -6.14 16.32 17.83
C PRO A 378 -7.45 16.95 18.34
N ALA A 379 -7.85 16.67 19.59
CA ALA A 379 -9.07 17.21 20.17
C ALA A 379 -8.89 18.60 20.80
N THR A 380 -7.68 18.93 21.23
CA THR A 380 -7.41 20.16 22.01
C THR A 380 -6.37 21.07 21.37
N GLY A 381 -5.65 20.61 20.33
CA GLY A 381 -4.51 21.32 19.73
C GLY A 381 -3.31 21.46 20.66
N ASN A 382 -3.33 20.80 21.84
CA ASN A 382 -2.25 20.92 22.81
C ASN A 382 -1.10 19.99 22.45
N ALA A 383 0.08 20.57 22.28
CA ALA A 383 1.30 19.81 22.11
C ALA A 383 1.76 19.20 23.46
N THR A 384 1.99 17.89 23.50
CA THR A 384 2.56 17.19 24.62
C THR A 384 3.90 16.64 24.23
N THR A 385 4.94 17.09 24.91
CA THR A 385 6.30 16.62 24.66
C THR A 385 6.58 15.35 25.48
N VAL A 386 6.86 14.23 24.80
CA VAL A 386 7.29 12.99 25.42
C VAL A 386 8.80 12.85 25.22
N THR A 387 9.56 12.82 26.30
CA THR A 387 11.00 12.58 26.25
C THR A 387 11.29 11.13 26.57
N PHE A 388 11.89 10.40 25.63
CA PHE A 388 12.35 9.03 25.87
C PHE A 388 13.70 9.02 26.59
N PRO A 389 13.93 8.05 27.48
CA PRO A 389 15.27 7.81 28.03
C PRO A 389 16.29 7.58 26.90
N THR A 390 17.54 7.93 27.15
CA THR A 390 18.62 7.84 26.14
C THR A 390 18.97 6.41 25.70
N ASP A 391 18.42 5.42 26.33
CA ASP A 391 18.66 3.99 26.13
C ASP A 391 17.48 3.23 25.49
N VAL A 392 16.45 3.96 24.99
CA VAL A 392 15.33 3.30 24.29
C VAL A 392 15.69 3.09 22.83
N GLU A 393 15.82 1.84 22.46
CA GLU A 393 15.93 1.41 21.06
C GLU A 393 14.54 1.35 20.42
N PHE A 394 14.39 1.95 19.25
CA PHE A 394 13.13 1.96 18.52
C PHE A 394 13.33 1.97 17.00
N ALA A 395 12.31 1.58 16.29
CA ALA A 395 12.18 1.82 14.86
C ALA A 395 10.91 2.60 14.57
N SER A 396 10.88 3.29 13.43
CA SER A 396 9.71 3.99 12.94
C SER A 396 9.59 3.89 11.43
N LEU A 397 8.35 3.78 10.95
CA LEU A 397 7.98 4.11 9.58
C LEU A 397 7.23 5.43 9.65
N GLN A 398 7.61 6.41 8.84
CA GLN A 398 7.04 7.74 8.87
C GLN A 398 6.73 8.20 7.45
N VAL A 399 5.54 8.74 7.23
CA VAL A 399 5.17 9.38 5.97
C VAL A 399 5.29 10.88 6.17
N ALA A 400 6.37 11.45 5.66
CA ALA A 400 6.61 12.87 5.67
C ALA A 400 6.03 13.52 4.40
N ARG A 401 5.58 14.75 4.57
CA ARG A 401 5.19 15.63 3.46
C ARG A 401 6.35 16.59 3.23
N ASP A 402 6.92 16.58 2.03
CA ASP A 402 8.03 17.43 1.64
C ASP A 402 7.66 18.22 0.38
N GLY A 403 7.17 19.45 0.56
CA GLY A 403 6.59 20.23 -0.53
C GLY A 403 5.38 19.54 -1.15
N GLU A 404 5.50 19.18 -2.44
CA GLU A 404 4.44 18.55 -3.24
C GLU A 404 4.54 17.02 -3.27
N ARG A 405 5.53 16.41 -2.60
CA ARG A 405 5.78 14.96 -2.63
C ARG A 405 5.57 14.30 -1.27
N ALA A 406 5.39 12.99 -1.29
CA ALA A 406 5.42 12.15 -0.10
C ALA A 406 6.76 11.42 0.02
N VAL A 407 7.29 11.34 1.24
CA VAL A 407 8.50 10.58 1.55
C VAL A 407 8.19 9.59 2.66
N LEU A 408 8.32 8.29 2.37
CA LEU A 408 8.27 7.23 3.38
C LEU A 408 9.67 7.00 3.92
N VAL A 409 9.89 7.28 5.19
CA VAL A 409 11.17 7.04 5.88
C VAL A 409 11.03 5.87 6.83
N ALA A 410 11.88 4.86 6.66
CA ALA A 410 12.01 3.70 7.53
C ALA A 410 13.32 3.83 8.31
N ALA A 411 13.27 4.17 9.59
CA ALA A 411 14.43 4.45 10.40
C ALA A 411 14.47 3.62 11.69
N ALA A 412 15.69 3.41 12.23
CA ALA A 412 15.90 2.84 13.55
C ALA A 412 16.92 3.69 14.33
N THR A 413 17.00 3.51 15.64
CA THR A 413 18.00 4.14 16.49
C THR A 413 19.19 3.19 16.64
N ASP A 414 20.23 3.30 15.83
CA ASP A 414 21.48 2.51 15.90
C ASP A 414 21.31 0.98 16.02
N VAL A 415 20.08 0.46 15.96
CA VAL A 415 19.74 -0.96 16.07
C VAL A 415 18.86 -1.39 14.90
N PRO A 416 19.46 -1.73 13.76
CA PRO A 416 18.75 -2.12 12.55
C PRO A 416 17.73 -3.27 12.74
N ALA A 417 17.99 -4.16 13.71
CA ALA A 417 17.11 -5.28 14.03
C ALA A 417 15.69 -4.85 14.46
N GLU A 418 15.53 -3.65 15.03
CA GLU A 418 14.21 -3.11 15.39
C GLU A 418 13.37 -2.79 14.14
N LEU A 419 14.02 -2.26 13.10
CA LEU A 419 13.37 -2.05 11.82
C LEU A 419 13.03 -3.38 11.15
N ASP A 420 13.93 -4.35 11.18
CA ASP A 420 13.68 -5.70 10.64
C ASP A 420 12.48 -6.36 11.33
N ARG A 421 12.34 -6.16 12.65
CA ARG A 421 11.19 -6.65 13.41
C ARG A 421 9.89 -5.96 12.98
N THR A 422 9.92 -4.64 12.78
CA THR A 422 8.76 -3.87 12.32
C THR A 422 8.29 -4.34 10.94
N LEU A 423 9.23 -4.48 10.00
CA LEU A 423 8.94 -4.99 8.65
C LEU A 423 8.45 -6.44 8.69
N GLY A 424 9.03 -7.27 9.55
CA GLY A 424 8.59 -8.65 9.78
C GLY A 424 7.18 -8.72 10.36
N TRP A 425 6.83 -7.81 11.28
CA TRP A 425 5.49 -7.71 11.83
C TRP A 425 4.46 -7.32 10.76
N LEU A 426 4.78 -6.38 9.89
CA LEU A 426 3.93 -6.01 8.74
C LEU A 426 3.79 -7.18 7.76
N ALA A 427 4.88 -7.85 7.42
CA ALA A 427 4.89 -8.96 6.47
C ALA A 427 4.14 -10.21 6.98
N ALA A 428 4.07 -10.41 8.30
CA ALA A 428 3.36 -11.54 8.90
C ALA A 428 1.85 -11.51 8.62
N GLN A 429 1.27 -10.34 8.44
CA GLN A 429 -0.15 -10.15 8.11
C GLN A 429 -0.26 -8.99 7.10
N PRO A 430 -0.35 -9.29 5.79
CA PRO A 430 -0.38 -8.26 4.73
C PRO A 430 -1.51 -7.22 4.89
N GLN A 431 -2.60 -7.58 5.59
CA GLN A 431 -3.70 -6.66 5.90
C GLN A 431 -3.26 -5.46 6.74
N ARG A 432 -2.21 -5.61 7.57
CA ARG A 432 -1.67 -4.52 8.39
C ARG A 432 -1.24 -3.32 7.56
N TRP A 433 -0.67 -3.55 6.36
CA TRP A 433 -0.35 -2.45 5.44
C TRP A 433 -1.59 -1.67 5.00
N ALA A 434 -2.72 -2.36 4.79
CA ALA A 434 -3.98 -1.74 4.40
C ALA A 434 -4.64 -0.99 5.57
N GLU A 435 -4.39 -1.42 6.80
CA GLU A 435 -4.96 -0.89 8.04
C GLU A 435 -4.21 0.34 8.56
N LEU A 436 -2.98 0.63 8.07
CA LEU A 436 -2.22 1.80 8.47
C LEU A 436 -2.97 3.10 8.09
N ASP A 437 -3.23 3.94 9.09
CA ASP A 437 -4.02 5.17 8.95
C ASP A 437 -3.30 6.44 9.45
N GLY A 438 -2.35 6.30 10.37
CA GLY A 438 -1.59 7.43 10.94
C GLY A 438 -0.48 7.96 10.03
N ASP A 439 0.37 8.81 10.60
CA ASP A 439 1.56 9.37 9.94
C ASP A 439 2.83 8.61 10.31
N VAL A 440 2.81 7.93 11.45
CA VAL A 440 3.96 7.23 12.01
C VAL A 440 3.54 5.89 12.59
N LEU A 441 4.25 4.83 12.23
CA LEU A 441 4.24 3.56 12.92
C LEU A 441 5.51 3.48 13.78
N PHE A 442 5.35 3.41 15.09
CA PHE A 442 6.43 3.41 16.07
C PHE A 442 6.54 2.05 16.76
N THR A 443 7.75 1.54 16.89
CA THR A 443 8.02 0.21 17.46
C THR A 443 9.16 0.28 18.45
N THR A 444 9.01 -0.41 19.60
CA THR A 444 10.08 -0.62 20.59
C THR A 444 10.29 -2.11 20.82
N ALA A 445 11.45 -2.49 21.40
CA ALA A 445 11.88 -3.88 21.58
C ALA A 445 10.83 -4.81 22.21
N ASP A 446 10.03 -4.31 23.12
CA ASP A 446 9.16 -5.12 23.99
C ASP A 446 7.66 -4.99 23.67
N ARG A 447 7.29 -4.29 22.59
CA ARG A 447 5.88 -4.01 22.28
C ARG A 447 5.56 -4.16 20.81
N ASP A 448 4.29 -4.49 20.53
CA ASP A 448 3.77 -4.40 19.17
C ASP A 448 3.81 -2.95 18.67
N PRO A 449 3.97 -2.75 17.36
CA PRO A 449 3.96 -1.44 16.75
C PRO A 449 2.71 -0.63 17.09
N VAL A 450 2.87 0.67 17.29
CA VAL A 450 1.79 1.62 17.59
C VAL A 450 1.74 2.70 16.53
N GLU A 451 0.55 3.02 16.05
CA GLU A 451 0.34 4.11 15.12
C GLU A 451 0.13 5.43 15.84
N LEU A 452 0.71 6.49 15.28
CA LEU A 452 0.56 7.86 15.72
C LEU A 452 0.06 8.69 14.55
N ALA A 453 -1.05 9.39 14.74
CA ALA A 453 -1.52 10.42 13.83
C ALA A 453 -1.11 11.78 14.39
N LEU A 454 -0.45 12.57 13.59
CA LEU A 454 -0.07 13.93 13.91
C LEU A 454 -1.04 14.87 13.19
N THR A 455 -1.68 15.75 13.92
CA THR A 455 -2.65 16.68 13.31
C THR A 455 -1.91 17.73 12.49
N ASP A 456 -2.26 17.82 11.20
CA ASP A 456 -1.79 18.90 10.34
C ASP A 456 -2.53 20.21 10.73
N PRO A 457 -1.85 21.26 11.21
CA PRO A 457 -2.49 22.53 11.59
C PRO A 457 -3.18 23.24 10.43
N ALA A 458 -2.91 22.86 9.18
CA ALA A 458 -3.56 23.44 8.00
C ALA A 458 -5.00 22.94 7.78
N THR A 459 -5.41 21.82 8.40
CA THR A 459 -6.74 21.20 8.21
C THR A 459 -7.79 21.75 9.18
N GLU A 460 -7.40 22.47 10.24
CA GLU A 460 -8.32 22.97 11.29
C GLU A 460 -9.27 24.07 10.88
N THR A 461 -9.08 24.72 9.73
CA THR A 461 -9.89 25.92 9.38
C THR A 461 -11.30 25.57 8.86
N THR A 462 -11.63 24.32 8.59
CA THR A 462 -12.94 23.95 7.99
C THR A 462 -13.77 22.96 8.83
N ALA A 463 -13.23 22.38 9.91
CA ALA A 463 -13.90 21.30 10.65
C ALA A 463 -14.76 21.77 11.85
N GLN A 464 -15.07 23.05 11.98
CA GLN A 464 -15.77 23.58 13.15
C GLN A 464 -17.30 23.44 13.11
N GLN A 465 -17.89 22.69 12.19
CA GLN A 465 -19.34 22.46 12.19
C GLN A 465 -19.74 21.04 11.74
N SER A 466 -19.45 20.02 12.54
CA SER A 466 -20.34 18.86 12.67
C SER A 466 -19.87 17.92 13.79
N LEU A 467 -20.33 18.15 14.97
CA LEU A 467 -20.19 17.24 16.11
C LEU A 467 -21.17 16.07 15.95
N ALA A 468 -20.69 14.94 15.54
CA ALA A 468 -21.39 13.67 15.75
C ALA A 468 -20.71 12.85 16.86
N VAL A 469 -21.53 12.38 17.78
CA VAL A 469 -21.25 11.97 19.17
C VAL A 469 -20.73 10.54 19.35
N SER A 470 -20.18 9.85 18.36
CA SER A 470 -19.92 8.39 18.51
C SER A 470 -18.45 7.95 18.61
N THR A 471 -17.47 8.77 18.25
CA THR A 471 -16.05 8.35 18.26
C THR A 471 -15.30 8.73 19.54
N ARG A 472 -15.95 9.43 20.46
CA ARG A 472 -15.34 9.98 21.70
C ARG A 472 -14.85 8.93 22.71
N TRP A 473 -15.30 7.69 22.64
CA TRP A 473 -14.98 6.71 23.68
C TRP A 473 -13.77 5.83 23.38
N VAL A 474 -13.37 5.71 22.12
CA VAL A 474 -12.23 4.85 21.74
C VAL A 474 -10.89 5.60 21.91
N LEU A 475 -10.85 6.89 21.56
CA LEU A 475 -9.61 7.68 21.66
C LEU A 475 -9.30 8.16 23.08
N VAL A 476 -10.30 8.49 23.88
CA VAL A 476 -10.10 8.83 25.31
C VAL A 476 -9.72 7.60 26.12
N GLY A 477 -10.21 6.40 25.75
CA GLY A 477 -9.79 5.15 26.37
C GLY A 477 -8.33 4.79 26.11
N GLY A 478 -7.84 4.97 24.88
CA GLY A 478 -6.47 4.66 24.47
C GLY A 478 -5.43 5.56 25.16
N GLY A 479 -5.67 6.88 25.17
CA GLY A 479 -4.76 7.84 25.80
C GLY A 479 -4.65 7.69 27.32
N LEU A 480 -5.79 7.41 28.02
CA LEU A 480 -5.80 7.16 29.45
C LEU A 480 -5.15 5.83 29.84
N VAL A 481 -5.28 4.79 29.02
CA VAL A 481 -4.63 3.49 29.26
C VAL A 481 -3.11 3.61 29.07
N LEU A 482 -2.63 4.36 28.09
CA LEU A 482 -1.21 4.63 27.90
C LEU A 482 -0.62 5.46 29.05
N ALA A 483 -1.30 6.53 29.48
CA ALA A 483 -0.84 7.35 30.62
C ALA A 483 -0.88 6.57 31.93
N ALA A 484 -1.92 5.74 32.16
CA ALA A 484 -2.03 4.92 33.36
C ALA A 484 -1.01 3.76 33.36
N GLY A 485 -0.72 3.15 32.19
CA GLY A 485 0.31 2.11 32.05
C GLY A 485 1.71 2.64 32.33
N LEU A 486 2.06 3.83 31.83
CA LEU A 486 3.34 4.48 32.09
C LEU A 486 3.49 4.91 33.56
N ALA A 487 2.42 5.45 34.18
CA ALA A 487 2.44 5.81 35.59
C ALA A 487 2.58 4.57 36.50
N ALA A 488 1.93 3.45 36.18
CA ALA A 488 2.05 2.21 36.93
C ALA A 488 3.45 1.59 36.81
N ALA A 489 4.08 1.63 35.64
CA ALA A 489 5.45 1.17 35.42
C ALA A 489 6.48 2.03 36.19
N LEU A 490 6.30 3.34 36.22
CA LEU A 490 7.15 4.28 36.99
C LEU A 490 7.02 4.06 38.51
N ILE A 491 5.79 3.85 39.01
CA ILE A 491 5.52 3.56 40.42
C ILE A 491 6.09 2.18 40.81
N GLY A 492 6.00 1.19 39.92
CA GLY A 492 6.61 -0.13 40.11
C GLY A 492 8.13 -0.08 40.20
N ALA A 493 8.79 0.66 39.30
CA ALA A 493 10.24 0.85 39.31
C ALA A 493 10.73 1.61 40.53
N LEU A 494 10.01 2.64 40.99
CA LEU A 494 10.31 3.39 42.18
C LEU A 494 10.17 2.56 43.47
N ARG A 495 9.14 1.68 43.53
CA ARG A 495 8.97 0.74 44.65
C ARG A 495 10.04 -0.33 44.69
N TRP A 496 10.44 -0.87 43.54
CA TRP A 496 11.51 -1.86 43.45
C TRP A 496 12.89 -1.30 43.87
N ARG A 497 13.20 -0.03 43.56
CA ARG A 497 14.41 0.66 44.01
C ARG A 497 14.42 0.93 45.52
N ARG A 498 13.27 1.11 46.18
CA ARG A 498 13.16 1.35 47.63
C ARG A 498 13.20 0.08 48.49
N GLY A 499 13.03 -1.11 47.87
CA GLY A 499 12.96 -2.39 48.56
C GLY A 499 14.28 -3.18 48.69
N ARG A 500 15.42 -2.63 48.22
CA ARG A 500 16.73 -3.31 48.39
C ARG A 500 17.29 -3.04 49.78
N PRO A 501 17.49 -4.07 50.65
CA PRO A 501 18.16 -3.90 51.91
C PRO A 501 19.65 -3.62 51.67
N ARG A 502 20.19 -2.65 52.37
CA ARG A 502 21.62 -2.34 52.38
C ARG A 502 22.35 -3.52 53.04
N PRO A 503 23.46 -4.04 52.48
CA PRO A 503 24.29 -5.00 53.16
C PRO A 503 25.03 -4.31 54.29
N HIS A 504 25.11 -4.97 55.42
CA HIS A 504 25.94 -4.64 56.53
C HIS A 504 27.43 -4.90 56.25
#